data_497a88b2620f7334fdd1232f8c945945
#
_entry.id   497a88b2620f7334fdd1232f8c945945
#
_cell.length_a   1.000
_cell.length_b   1.000
_cell.length_c   1.000
_cell.angle_alpha   90.00
_cell.angle_beta   90.00
_cell.angle_gamma   90.00
#
_symmetry.space_group_name_H-M   'P 1'
#
loop_
_entity.id
_entity.type
_entity.pdbx_description
1 polymer ?
#
loop_
_entity_poly.entity_id
_entity_poly.type
_entity_poly.pdbx_seq_one_letter_code
_entity_poly.pdbx_strand_id
1 'polypeptide(L)'
;EYLNTRYNLSDSIHLSPTRIWFDNVTIYDKLKHTAKGSGWIEHHNFKDVSYDIAITEAQDFLSYDMTERQSPIYYGTIYGTGSTMIKGSPEQTQIDVNMSTGDQSKFTFVLSGSEAAGDYDFITFTNSGKQNKKIGELQADSIVIKNNARMMENSKIQNSSALNLNLQIEATNQAQMNLIMDKSTGDMIKATGQGSILLEYNSMDGDIKLYGSYVLEKGSYNFSLQDIITRDFSIKEGSRVSFHGDPMATNLDISAIYSLSANLLDLDENFANDKELSRTTVPVQTILNVSGDVRRPDLNFDIAFPTLTQDVDRRVRSIISTNDMMNRQIIYLLALNRFYTPDFMNMGQSRNNELVSVASSTLSSQLGNILGQLSENWNISPNFRSEKGDFSDM
;
A
#
# COMPACT_ATOMS: atom_id res chain seq x y z
N GLU A 1 15.46 15.56 -16.35
CA GLU A 1 15.64 15.31 -14.90
C GLU A 1 14.40 14.69 -14.26
N TYR A 2 13.17 15.05 -14.67
CA TYR A 2 11.92 14.60 -14.05
C TYR A 2 11.61 13.10 -14.22
N LEU A 3 12.05 12.47 -15.32
CA LEU A 3 11.82 11.04 -15.57
C LEU A 3 13.09 10.21 -15.37
N ASN A 4 14.24 10.87 -15.22
CA ASN A 4 15.57 10.27 -15.12
C ASN A 4 15.89 9.28 -16.26
N THR A 5 15.37 9.54 -17.44
CA THR A 5 15.55 8.71 -18.64
C THR A 5 16.45 9.40 -19.65
N ARG A 6 17.16 8.60 -20.46
CA ARG A 6 18.00 9.09 -21.55
C ARG A 6 17.65 8.33 -22.81
N TYR A 7 17.42 9.07 -23.89
CA TYR A 7 17.08 8.51 -25.18
C TYR A 7 18.09 8.89 -26.23
N ASN A 8 18.27 8.02 -27.20
CA ASN A 8 19.10 8.24 -28.39
C ASN A 8 18.19 8.31 -29.63
N LEU A 9 18.41 9.30 -30.45
CA LEU A 9 17.77 9.48 -31.74
C LEU A 9 18.70 8.98 -32.83
N SER A 10 18.19 8.24 -33.78
CA SER A 10 18.99 7.64 -34.86
C SER A 10 18.43 8.00 -36.24
N ASP A 11 18.14 9.27 -36.45
CA ASP A 11 17.56 9.73 -37.72
C ASP A 11 17.83 11.21 -37.95
N SER A 12 17.35 11.75 -39.10
CA SER A 12 17.55 13.12 -39.49
C SER A 12 16.57 14.06 -38.78
N ILE A 13 17.10 15.15 -38.25
CA ILE A 13 16.32 16.27 -37.68
C ILE A 13 16.53 17.47 -38.60
N HIS A 14 15.45 18.11 -39.02
CA HIS A 14 15.47 19.27 -39.84
C HIS A 14 15.49 20.54 -38.99
N LEU A 15 16.35 21.49 -39.38
CA LEU A 15 16.55 22.76 -38.68
C LEU A 15 16.34 23.95 -39.62
N SER A 16 15.58 24.93 -39.17
CA SER A 16 15.48 26.25 -39.78
C SER A 16 15.71 27.33 -38.72
N PRO A 17 15.83 28.60 -39.06
CA PRO A 17 16.04 29.69 -38.08
C PRO A 17 14.97 29.82 -36.99
N THR A 18 13.75 29.34 -37.27
CA THR A 18 12.61 29.48 -36.37
C THR A 18 11.91 28.14 -36.03
N ARG A 19 12.31 27.04 -36.68
CA ARG A 19 11.63 25.74 -36.52
C ARG A 19 12.59 24.57 -36.58
N ILE A 20 12.38 23.63 -35.67
CA ILE A 20 12.98 22.30 -35.64
C ILE A 20 11.85 21.31 -35.91
N TRP A 21 12.03 20.35 -36.81
CA TRP A 21 11.03 19.31 -37.04
C TRP A 21 11.69 17.97 -37.39
N PHE A 22 10.96 16.93 -37.10
CA PHE A 22 11.36 15.55 -37.39
C PHE A 22 10.12 14.71 -37.67
N ASP A 23 10.27 13.73 -38.52
CA ASP A 23 9.16 12.87 -38.90
C ASP A 23 9.62 11.39 -38.85
N ASN A 24 8.84 10.59 -38.13
CA ASN A 24 9.03 9.14 -37.99
C ASN A 24 10.45 8.73 -37.55
N VAL A 25 11.14 9.54 -36.76
CA VAL A 25 12.49 9.24 -36.24
C VAL A 25 12.43 8.08 -35.26
N THR A 26 13.45 7.22 -35.28
CA THR A 26 13.52 6.13 -34.33
C THR A 26 14.22 6.62 -33.05
N ILE A 27 13.54 6.41 -31.93
CA ILE A 27 14.02 6.73 -30.58
C ILE A 27 14.39 5.42 -29.90
N TYR A 28 15.54 5.38 -29.27
CA TYR A 28 16.02 4.24 -28.50
C TYR A 28 16.19 4.61 -27.03
N ASP A 29 15.73 3.75 -26.13
CA ASP A 29 16.06 3.83 -24.71
C ASP A 29 17.45 3.21 -24.41
N LYS A 30 17.84 3.16 -23.13
CA LYS A 30 19.12 2.60 -22.69
C LYS A 30 19.27 1.09 -22.95
N LEU A 31 18.16 0.36 -23.07
CA LEU A 31 18.10 -1.09 -23.35
C LEU A 31 17.89 -1.40 -24.84
N LYS A 32 17.80 -0.39 -25.69
CA LYS A 32 17.55 -0.49 -27.15
C LYS A 32 16.10 -0.83 -27.51
N HIS A 33 15.15 -0.67 -26.59
CA HIS A 33 13.75 -0.66 -26.96
C HIS A 33 13.48 0.58 -27.83
N THR A 34 12.47 0.49 -28.69
CA THR A 34 12.22 1.49 -29.71
C THR A 34 10.88 2.17 -29.55
N ALA A 35 10.83 3.43 -29.99
CA ALA A 35 9.62 4.20 -30.22
C ALA A 35 9.81 5.02 -31.51
N LYS A 36 8.70 5.53 -32.06
CA LYS A 36 8.69 6.47 -33.19
C LYS A 36 8.35 7.85 -32.71
N GLY A 37 9.10 8.84 -33.18
CA GLY A 37 8.89 10.25 -32.85
C GLY A 37 8.59 11.06 -34.09
N SER A 38 7.57 11.92 -34.04
CA SER A 38 7.28 12.92 -35.04
C SER A 38 6.88 14.22 -34.35
N GLY A 39 7.21 15.35 -34.95
CA GLY A 39 6.79 16.61 -34.38
C GLY A 39 7.61 17.81 -34.82
N TRP A 40 7.30 18.91 -34.18
CA TRP A 40 7.97 20.17 -34.45
C TRP A 40 8.09 21.02 -33.17
N ILE A 41 9.08 21.90 -33.17
CA ILE A 41 9.30 22.94 -32.18
C ILE A 41 9.52 24.25 -32.91
N GLU A 42 8.68 25.25 -32.66
CA GLU A 42 8.81 26.63 -33.19
C GLU A 42 9.31 27.55 -32.10
N HIS A 43 10.12 28.52 -32.50
CA HIS A 43 10.68 29.53 -31.59
C HIS A 43 11.04 30.83 -32.29
N HIS A 44 11.05 31.92 -31.55
CA HIS A 44 11.58 33.20 -31.97
C HIS A 44 12.86 33.52 -31.18
N ASN A 45 14.04 33.35 -31.79
CA ASN A 45 15.32 33.47 -31.07
C ASN A 45 15.40 32.65 -29.77
N PHE A 46 14.91 31.41 -29.81
CA PHE A 46 14.79 30.50 -28.65
C PHE A 46 13.89 31.05 -27.53
N LYS A 47 13.00 31.95 -27.84
CA LYS A 47 11.91 32.43 -26.97
C LYS A 47 10.57 32.11 -27.61
N ASP A 48 9.51 32.22 -26.80
CA ASP A 48 8.12 31.96 -27.24
C ASP A 48 8.00 30.58 -27.90
N VAL A 49 8.50 29.55 -27.20
CA VAL A 49 8.61 28.19 -27.73
C VAL A 49 7.23 27.53 -27.76
N SER A 50 6.84 27.04 -28.94
CA SER A 50 5.67 26.20 -29.12
C SER A 50 6.10 24.86 -29.71
N TYR A 51 5.42 23.79 -29.37
CA TYR A 51 5.77 22.46 -29.85
C TYR A 51 4.56 21.52 -29.92
N ASP A 52 4.64 20.58 -30.83
CA ASP A 52 3.71 19.45 -30.96
C ASP A 52 4.56 18.21 -31.28
N ILE A 53 4.65 17.30 -30.35
CA ILE A 53 5.50 16.11 -30.41
C ILE A 53 4.63 14.89 -30.12
N ALA A 54 4.66 13.92 -31.02
CA ALA A 54 4.05 12.63 -30.86
C ALA A 54 5.13 11.54 -30.74
N ILE A 55 5.04 10.73 -29.71
CA ILE A 55 5.81 9.50 -29.54
C ILE A 55 4.81 8.35 -29.73
N THR A 56 5.05 7.49 -30.69
CA THR A 56 4.15 6.40 -31.06
C THR A 56 4.93 5.08 -31.16
N GLU A 57 4.20 3.98 -31.28
CA GLU A 57 4.78 2.65 -31.45
C GLU A 57 5.87 2.31 -30.39
N ALA A 58 5.74 2.89 -29.21
CA ALA A 58 6.61 2.54 -28.10
C ALA A 58 6.32 1.08 -27.68
N GLN A 59 7.37 0.26 -27.56
CA GLN A 59 7.29 -1.14 -27.14
C GLN A 59 8.28 -1.37 -26.01
N ASP A 60 7.76 -1.73 -24.82
CA ASP A 60 8.53 -1.90 -23.59
C ASP A 60 9.53 -0.76 -23.35
N PHE A 61 9.15 0.43 -23.74
CA PHE A 61 10.01 1.60 -23.76
C PHE A 61 10.16 2.18 -22.37
N LEU A 62 11.40 2.42 -21.94
CA LEU A 62 11.70 2.99 -20.62
C LEU A 62 11.10 4.39 -20.49
N SER A 63 10.02 4.50 -19.73
CA SER A 63 9.27 5.75 -19.56
C SER A 63 9.62 6.49 -18.27
N TYR A 64 10.08 5.76 -17.25
CA TYR A 64 10.39 6.31 -15.93
C TYR A 64 11.48 5.47 -15.23
N ASP A 65 12.47 6.12 -14.60
CA ASP A 65 13.59 5.41 -13.94
C ASP A 65 14.15 6.24 -12.77
N MET A 66 13.33 6.46 -11.76
CA MET A 66 13.72 7.23 -10.57
C MET A 66 14.08 6.32 -9.41
N THR A 67 15.14 6.67 -8.72
CA THR A 67 15.54 6.01 -7.48
C THR A 67 14.86 6.65 -6.27
N GLU A 68 14.79 5.94 -5.14
CA GLU A 68 14.29 6.48 -3.87
C GLU A 68 14.99 7.79 -3.45
N ARG A 69 16.27 7.90 -3.75
CA ARG A 69 17.09 9.09 -3.44
C ARG A 69 16.65 10.33 -4.24
N GLN A 70 16.16 10.13 -5.46
CA GLN A 70 15.72 11.20 -6.36
C GLN A 70 14.27 11.58 -6.10
N SER A 71 13.45 10.61 -5.73
CA SER A 71 12.04 10.80 -5.38
C SER A 71 11.68 9.88 -4.22
N PRO A 72 11.69 10.36 -2.97
CA PRO A 72 11.49 9.52 -1.78
C PRO A 72 10.03 9.08 -1.58
N ILE A 73 9.07 9.72 -2.27
CA ILE A 73 7.64 9.42 -2.15
C ILE A 73 7.19 8.41 -3.21
N TYR A 74 7.72 8.53 -4.44
CA TYR A 74 7.40 7.61 -5.53
C TYR A 74 8.63 7.36 -6.38
N TYR A 75 8.97 6.12 -6.61
CA TYR A 75 10.17 5.74 -7.36
C TYR A 75 10.02 4.36 -8.01
N GLY A 76 10.93 4.05 -8.91
CA GLY A 76 10.95 2.78 -9.60
C GLY A 76 11.35 2.91 -11.05
N THR A 77 11.18 1.82 -11.78
CA THR A 77 11.45 1.72 -13.23
C THR A 77 10.19 1.28 -13.93
N ILE A 78 9.71 2.05 -14.90
CA ILE A 78 8.50 1.75 -15.66
C ILE A 78 8.85 1.68 -17.14
N TYR A 79 8.50 0.56 -17.73
CA TYR A 79 8.49 0.35 -19.18
C TYR A 79 7.06 0.45 -19.68
N GLY A 80 6.87 1.08 -20.82
CA GLY A 80 5.54 1.31 -21.37
C GLY A 80 5.44 0.93 -22.85
N THR A 81 4.31 0.35 -23.21
CA THR A 81 3.91 0.10 -24.58
C THR A 81 2.72 0.99 -24.90
N GLY A 82 2.85 1.87 -25.91
CA GLY A 82 1.76 2.79 -26.25
C GLY A 82 2.22 4.07 -26.94
N SER A 83 1.60 5.19 -26.57
CA SER A 83 1.85 6.49 -27.20
C SER A 83 1.79 7.64 -26.21
N THR A 84 2.48 8.73 -26.56
CA THR A 84 2.50 9.98 -25.80
C THR A 84 2.39 11.15 -26.78
N MET A 85 1.52 12.12 -26.45
CA MET A 85 1.42 13.39 -27.17
C MET A 85 1.79 14.52 -26.21
N ILE A 86 2.68 15.40 -26.68
CA ILE A 86 3.16 16.55 -25.90
C ILE A 86 2.97 17.81 -26.73
N LYS A 87 2.07 18.68 -26.30
CA LYS A 87 1.79 19.96 -26.95
C LYS A 87 2.08 21.09 -26.01
N GLY A 88 2.75 22.11 -26.50
CA GLY A 88 3.08 23.24 -25.67
C GLY A 88 3.04 24.58 -26.39
N SER A 89 2.72 25.60 -25.62
CA SER A 89 2.84 27.01 -25.95
C SER A 89 3.54 27.72 -24.77
N PRO A 90 3.89 29.03 -24.91
CA PRO A 90 4.43 29.80 -23.79
C PRO A 90 3.55 29.80 -22.55
N GLU A 91 2.23 29.62 -22.70
CA GLU A 91 1.25 29.69 -21.62
C GLU A 91 0.94 28.34 -21.00
N GLN A 92 1.00 27.25 -21.78
CA GLN A 92 0.60 25.93 -21.28
C GLN A 92 1.31 24.78 -21.99
N THR A 93 1.45 23.69 -21.28
CA THR A 93 1.90 22.38 -21.77
C THR A 93 0.83 21.34 -21.47
N GLN A 94 0.44 20.60 -22.49
CA GLN A 94 -0.45 19.44 -22.41
C GLN A 94 0.33 18.17 -22.70
N ILE A 95 0.25 17.18 -21.80
CA ILE A 95 0.86 15.86 -21.97
C ILE A 95 -0.24 14.82 -21.85
N ASP A 96 -0.48 14.08 -22.92
CA ASP A 96 -1.43 12.97 -22.96
C ASP A 96 -0.66 11.67 -23.18
N VAL A 97 -0.74 10.76 -22.22
CA VAL A 97 -0.09 9.45 -22.26
C VAL A 97 -1.14 8.36 -22.27
N ASN A 98 -1.03 7.42 -23.19
CA ASN A 98 -1.83 6.22 -23.22
C ASN A 98 -0.89 5.02 -23.35
N MET A 99 -0.75 4.25 -22.27
CA MET A 99 0.23 3.18 -22.21
C MET A 99 -0.26 1.99 -21.38
N SER A 100 0.20 0.80 -21.76
CA SER A 100 0.20 -0.38 -20.89
C SER A 100 1.58 -0.55 -20.27
N THR A 101 1.62 -1.03 -19.02
CA THR A 101 2.90 -1.30 -18.35
C THR A 101 3.56 -2.54 -18.94
N GLY A 102 4.84 -2.42 -19.26
CA GLY A 102 5.67 -3.51 -19.75
C GLY A 102 6.16 -4.43 -18.63
N ASP A 103 6.68 -5.58 -19.05
CA ASP A 103 7.35 -6.54 -18.18
C ASP A 103 8.51 -5.87 -17.44
N GLN A 104 8.84 -6.34 -16.24
CA GLN A 104 9.89 -5.79 -15.38
C GLN A 104 9.61 -4.37 -14.84
N SER A 105 8.44 -3.80 -15.11
CA SER A 105 8.03 -2.56 -14.46
C SER A 105 7.87 -2.76 -12.96
N LYS A 106 8.46 -1.86 -12.19
CA LYS A 106 8.36 -1.85 -10.74
C LYS A 106 8.17 -0.43 -10.27
N PHE A 107 7.08 -0.18 -9.60
CA PHE A 107 6.75 1.12 -9.05
C PHE A 107 6.56 1.03 -7.54
N THR A 108 7.13 1.96 -6.81
CA THR A 108 7.02 2.06 -5.36
C THR A 108 6.42 3.40 -4.98
N PHE A 109 5.37 3.36 -4.18
CA PHE A 109 4.76 4.52 -3.57
C PHE A 109 4.90 4.44 -2.04
N VAL A 110 5.23 5.57 -1.39
CA VAL A 110 5.46 5.66 0.04
C VAL A 110 4.40 6.55 0.67
N LEU A 111 3.56 5.98 1.54
CA LEU A 111 2.50 6.72 2.25
C LEU A 111 3.04 7.48 3.47
N SER A 112 3.98 6.88 4.21
CA SER A 112 4.55 7.47 5.42
C SER A 112 5.80 8.28 5.10
N GLY A 113 5.85 9.52 5.50
CA GLY A 113 7.07 10.31 5.43
C GLY A 113 6.93 11.75 4.96
N SER A 114 5.73 12.27 4.83
CA SER A 114 5.56 13.71 4.72
C SER A 114 4.89 14.25 5.98
N GLU A 115 5.48 15.24 6.62
CA GLU A 115 4.81 16.13 7.57
C GLU A 115 3.65 16.93 6.93
N ALA A 116 3.21 16.55 5.76
CA ALA A 116 1.90 16.89 5.22
C ALA A 116 0.79 16.06 5.89
N ALA A 117 1.14 15.11 6.73
CA ALA A 117 0.26 14.49 7.71
C ALA A 117 0.06 15.37 8.95
N GLY A 118 -0.18 16.66 8.79
CA GLY A 118 -1.05 17.35 9.69
C GLY A 118 -2.40 16.68 9.56
N ASP A 119 -2.79 15.91 10.56
CA ASP A 119 -4.07 15.23 10.76
C ASP A 119 -4.29 13.84 10.13
N TYR A 120 -3.26 13.09 9.76
CA TYR A 120 -3.44 11.68 9.42
C TYR A 120 -2.99 10.78 10.58
N ASP A 121 -3.78 10.74 11.64
CA ASP A 121 -3.74 9.69 12.66
C ASP A 121 -4.26 8.37 12.06
N PHE A 122 -3.43 7.66 11.31
CA PHE A 122 -3.77 6.31 10.85
C PHE A 122 -3.89 5.33 12.01
N ILE A 123 -3.21 5.57 13.10
CA ILE A 123 -3.41 4.93 14.41
C ILE A 123 -2.78 5.88 15.45
N THR A 124 -3.59 6.61 16.20
CA THR A 124 -3.10 7.43 17.32
C THR A 124 -2.88 6.54 18.54
N PHE A 125 -1.66 6.12 18.78
CA PHE A 125 -1.28 5.57 20.08
C PHE A 125 -1.16 6.71 21.10
N THR A 126 -2.22 6.98 21.85
CA THR A 126 -2.15 7.95 22.96
C THR A 126 -1.42 7.32 24.12
N ASN A 127 -0.15 7.68 24.26
CA ASN A 127 0.63 7.36 25.43
C ASN A 127 0.17 8.27 26.60
N SER A 128 -0.79 7.81 27.41
CA SER A 128 -1.19 8.51 28.63
C SER A 128 -0.21 8.21 29.79
N GLY A 129 0.99 8.72 29.63
CA GLY A 129 2.02 8.73 30.67
C GLY A 129 2.66 10.11 30.75
N LYS A 130 2.27 10.90 31.76
CA LYS A 130 2.83 12.21 32.04
C LYS A 130 4.36 12.20 32.01
N GLN A 131 4.98 13.00 31.16
CA GLN A 131 6.04 13.91 31.58
C GLN A 131 6.43 14.89 30.46
N ASN A 132 6.32 16.18 30.82
CA ASN A 132 6.92 17.30 30.09
C ASN A 132 8.41 17.05 29.82
N LYS A 133 8.81 16.96 28.57
CA LYS A 133 10.17 17.33 28.15
C LYS A 133 10.12 18.14 26.86
N LYS A 134 10.86 19.23 26.94
CA LYS A 134 10.96 20.32 25.98
C LYS A 134 11.26 19.83 24.57
N ILE A 135 10.49 20.39 23.63
CA ILE A 135 10.72 20.43 22.21
C ILE A 135 12.11 21.02 21.94
N GLY A 136 12.96 20.22 21.42
CA GLY A 136 14.24 20.60 20.87
C GLY A 136 14.88 19.38 20.23
N GLU A 137 15.07 19.43 18.93
CA GLU A 137 15.73 18.46 18.05
C GLU A 137 14.83 17.50 17.28
N LEU A 138 14.00 18.05 16.39
CA LEU A 138 13.50 17.39 15.17
C LEU A 138 13.49 18.43 14.03
N GLN A 139 14.68 18.94 13.67
CA GLN A 139 14.81 19.95 12.60
C GLN A 139 15.42 19.42 11.30
N ALA A 140 15.70 18.12 11.17
CA ALA A 140 16.37 17.63 9.98
C ALA A 140 15.41 17.25 8.85
N ASP A 141 14.21 16.75 9.14
CA ASP A 141 13.30 16.24 8.10
C ASP A 141 12.39 17.29 7.48
N SER A 142 12.11 18.37 8.21
CA SER A 142 11.36 19.54 7.68
C SER A 142 12.07 20.29 6.54
N ILE A 143 13.37 20.08 6.37
CA ILE A 143 14.16 20.81 5.36
C ILE A 143 13.95 20.23 3.95
N VAL A 144 13.75 18.92 3.83
CA VAL A 144 13.62 18.27 2.52
C VAL A 144 12.26 18.54 1.90
N ILE A 145 11.20 18.57 2.69
CA ILE A 145 9.84 18.83 2.20
C ILE A 145 9.65 20.33 1.94
N LYS A 146 10.18 21.21 2.79
CA LYS A 146 10.23 22.65 2.50
C LYS A 146 11.04 22.96 1.24
N ASN A 147 12.08 22.17 0.94
CA ASN A 147 12.84 22.35 -0.30
C ASN A 147 12.08 21.83 -1.52
N ASN A 148 11.30 20.76 -1.43
CA ASN A 148 10.44 20.30 -2.52
C ASN A 148 9.20 21.20 -2.70
N ALA A 149 8.57 21.64 -1.62
CA ALA A 149 7.53 22.67 -1.67
C ALA A 149 8.09 24.03 -2.12
N ARG A 150 9.31 24.41 -1.70
CA ARG A 150 9.99 25.59 -2.20
C ARG A 150 10.50 25.45 -3.62
N MET A 151 10.85 24.28 -4.10
CA MET A 151 11.11 24.04 -5.53
C MET A 151 9.81 24.15 -6.34
N MET A 152 8.68 23.70 -5.82
CA MET A 152 7.37 23.95 -6.42
C MET A 152 6.91 25.41 -6.25
N GLU A 153 7.18 26.07 -5.11
CA GLU A 153 6.91 27.50 -4.92
C GLU A 153 7.89 28.42 -5.68
N ASN A 154 9.16 28.09 -5.78
CA ASN A 154 10.13 28.85 -6.58
C ASN A 154 9.92 28.67 -8.09
N SER A 155 9.22 27.63 -8.54
CA SER A 155 8.70 27.54 -9.90
C SER A 155 7.48 28.43 -10.15
N LYS A 156 6.83 28.96 -9.10
CA LYS A 156 5.76 29.96 -9.21
C LYS A 156 6.26 31.38 -9.48
N ILE A 157 7.57 31.60 -9.46
CA ILE A 157 8.14 32.91 -9.74
C ILE A 157 8.88 32.86 -11.08
N GLN A 158 8.17 33.19 -12.12
CA GLN A 158 8.46 33.68 -13.46
C GLN A 158 7.90 32.76 -14.56
N ASN A 159 6.76 33.15 -15.11
CA ASN A 159 6.20 32.64 -16.39
C ASN A 159 6.19 31.13 -16.53
N SER A 160 5.70 30.38 -15.52
CA SER A 160 5.51 28.97 -15.66
C SER A 160 4.27 28.71 -16.50
N SER A 161 4.45 28.13 -17.69
CA SER A 161 3.33 27.61 -18.46
C SER A 161 2.55 26.59 -17.61
N ALA A 162 1.21 26.66 -17.69
CA ALA A 162 0.36 25.68 -17.01
C ALA A 162 0.68 24.27 -17.54
N LEU A 163 0.87 23.32 -16.65
CA LEU A 163 1.07 21.92 -17.03
C LEU A 163 -0.22 21.13 -16.80
N ASN A 164 -0.74 20.55 -17.86
CA ASN A 164 -1.83 19.58 -17.82
C ASN A 164 -1.28 18.20 -18.20
N LEU A 165 -1.49 17.23 -17.36
CA LEU A 165 -1.03 15.85 -17.57
C LEU A 165 -2.21 14.90 -17.46
N ASN A 166 -2.45 14.11 -18.50
CA ASN A 166 -3.40 13.01 -18.51
C ASN A 166 -2.66 11.72 -18.79
N LEU A 167 -2.63 10.84 -17.81
CA LEU A 167 -2.04 9.51 -17.94
C LEU A 167 -3.12 8.45 -17.89
N GLN A 168 -3.37 7.80 -19.00
CA GLN A 168 -4.17 6.58 -19.05
C GLN A 168 -3.23 5.37 -19.06
N ILE A 169 -3.27 4.61 -17.97
CA ILE A 169 -2.37 3.48 -17.72
C ILE A 169 -3.19 2.20 -17.63
N GLU A 170 -2.91 1.26 -18.52
CA GLU A 170 -3.32 -0.14 -18.41
C GLU A 170 -2.23 -0.89 -17.65
N ALA A 171 -2.44 -1.11 -16.36
CA ALA A 171 -1.53 -1.90 -15.56
C ALA A 171 -1.69 -3.39 -15.90
N THR A 172 -0.58 -4.04 -16.24
CA THR A 172 -0.53 -5.47 -16.53
C THR A 172 -0.11 -6.27 -15.31
N ASN A 173 -0.45 -7.55 -15.26
CA ASN A 173 -0.11 -8.45 -14.16
C ASN A 173 1.39 -8.80 -14.05
N GLN A 174 2.21 -8.31 -14.95
CA GLN A 174 3.65 -8.47 -14.94
C GLN A 174 4.37 -7.29 -14.27
N ALA A 175 3.69 -6.16 -14.15
CA ALA A 175 4.20 -5.00 -13.44
C ALA A 175 4.01 -5.16 -11.92
N GLN A 176 5.09 -4.92 -11.16
CA GLN A 176 5.05 -4.97 -9.70
C GLN A 176 4.76 -3.59 -9.12
N MET A 177 3.74 -3.51 -8.28
CA MET A 177 3.45 -2.36 -7.44
C MET A 177 3.88 -2.63 -6.00
N ASN A 178 4.58 -1.68 -5.40
CA ASN A 178 4.90 -1.68 -3.99
C ASN A 178 4.26 -0.46 -3.31
N LEU A 179 3.61 -0.69 -2.19
CA LEU A 179 3.07 0.36 -1.34
C LEU A 179 3.74 0.25 0.03
N ILE A 180 4.55 1.23 0.37
CA ILE A 180 5.18 1.31 1.70
C ILE A 180 4.27 2.14 2.59
N MET A 181 3.66 1.50 3.58
CA MET A 181 2.75 2.13 4.52
C MET A 181 3.53 2.81 5.65
N ASP A 182 4.54 2.12 6.17
CA ASP A 182 5.46 2.67 7.16
C ASP A 182 6.88 2.13 6.93
N LYS A 183 7.82 3.04 6.68
CA LYS A 183 9.23 2.68 6.50
C LYS A 183 9.91 2.21 7.79
N SER A 184 9.49 2.73 8.94
CA SER A 184 10.12 2.43 10.22
C SER A 184 9.81 1.02 10.70
N THR A 185 8.59 0.57 10.49
CA THR A 185 8.12 -0.77 10.85
C THR A 185 8.33 -1.80 9.74
N GLY A 186 8.58 -1.32 8.52
CA GLY A 186 8.69 -2.16 7.33
C GLY A 186 7.35 -2.63 6.76
N ASP A 187 6.24 -2.00 7.20
CA ASP A 187 4.91 -2.28 6.66
C ASP A 187 4.84 -1.97 5.18
N MET A 188 4.68 -3.01 4.37
CA MET A 188 4.73 -2.89 2.92
C MET A 188 3.85 -3.92 2.22
N ILE A 189 3.10 -3.47 1.25
CA ILE A 189 2.40 -4.31 0.28
C ILE A 189 3.24 -4.42 -0.99
N LYS A 190 3.48 -5.64 -1.45
CA LYS A 190 4.04 -5.96 -2.76
C LYS A 190 3.01 -6.76 -3.52
N ALA A 191 2.62 -6.28 -4.68
CA ALA A 191 1.59 -6.94 -5.45
C ALA A 191 1.81 -6.82 -6.95
N THR A 192 1.29 -7.79 -7.70
CA THR A 192 1.03 -7.73 -9.12
C THR A 192 -0.47 -7.86 -9.35
N GLY A 193 -0.96 -7.25 -10.40
CA GLY A 193 -2.37 -7.25 -10.70
C GLY A 193 -2.65 -6.51 -12.00
N GLN A 194 -3.89 -6.24 -12.27
CA GLN A 194 -4.31 -5.58 -13.51
C GLN A 194 -5.37 -4.52 -13.24
N GLY A 195 -5.38 -3.50 -14.11
CA GLY A 195 -6.39 -2.46 -14.01
C GLY A 195 -6.15 -1.30 -14.94
N SER A 196 -7.18 -0.53 -15.16
CA SER A 196 -7.12 0.72 -15.91
C SER A 196 -7.20 1.89 -14.95
N ILE A 197 -6.20 2.77 -15.01
CA ILE A 197 -6.05 3.92 -14.13
C ILE A 197 -5.88 5.17 -14.99
N LEU A 198 -6.72 6.17 -14.76
CA LEU A 198 -6.58 7.50 -15.31
C LEU A 198 -6.08 8.45 -14.21
N LEU A 199 -4.92 9.07 -14.45
CA LEU A 199 -4.39 10.14 -13.61
C LEU A 199 -4.50 11.45 -14.38
N GLU A 200 -5.13 12.43 -13.75
CA GLU A 200 -5.19 13.82 -14.24
C GLU A 200 -4.45 14.73 -13.25
N TYR A 201 -3.60 15.60 -13.77
CA TYR A 201 -2.91 16.60 -12.99
C TYR A 201 -2.96 17.94 -13.69
N ASN A 202 -3.29 19.00 -12.94
CA ASN A 202 -3.23 20.37 -13.41
C ASN A 202 -2.34 21.18 -12.45
N SER A 203 -1.28 21.77 -12.97
CA SER A 203 -0.33 22.54 -12.14
C SER A 203 -0.88 23.86 -11.63
N MET A 204 -1.96 24.40 -12.20
CA MET A 204 -2.60 25.64 -11.77
C MET A 204 -3.35 25.43 -10.45
N ASP A 205 -4.07 24.32 -10.35
CA ASP A 205 -4.85 23.97 -9.17
C ASP A 205 -3.99 23.15 -8.18
N GLY A 206 -2.96 22.47 -8.70
CA GLY A 206 -2.13 21.55 -7.93
C GLY A 206 -2.83 20.23 -7.63
N ASP A 207 -4.04 20.03 -8.15
CA ASP A 207 -4.86 18.86 -7.87
C ASP A 207 -4.45 17.67 -8.71
N ILE A 208 -4.30 16.53 -8.03
CA ILE A 208 -4.14 15.22 -8.67
C ILE A 208 -5.47 14.49 -8.53
N LYS A 209 -5.97 13.95 -9.63
CA LYS A 209 -7.17 13.11 -9.65
C LYS A 209 -6.85 11.74 -10.21
N LEU A 210 -7.31 10.71 -9.50
CA LEU A 210 -7.16 9.31 -9.90
C LEU A 210 -8.53 8.68 -10.11
N TYR A 211 -8.71 7.99 -11.22
CA TYR A 211 -9.94 7.25 -11.52
C TYR A 211 -9.61 5.83 -11.97
N GLY A 212 -10.53 4.92 -11.76
CA GLY A 212 -10.40 3.54 -12.19
C GLY A 212 -10.24 2.56 -11.04
N SER A 213 -9.70 1.39 -11.34
CA SER A 213 -9.48 0.35 -10.34
C SER A 213 -8.30 -0.54 -10.68
N TYR A 214 -7.69 -1.10 -9.63
CA TYR A 214 -6.61 -2.06 -9.72
C TYR A 214 -7.00 -3.33 -8.95
N VAL A 215 -7.01 -4.47 -9.62
CA VAL A 215 -7.33 -5.78 -9.05
C VAL A 215 -6.03 -6.53 -8.84
N LEU A 216 -5.77 -6.91 -7.60
CA LEU A 216 -4.58 -7.65 -7.21
C LEU A 216 -4.77 -9.14 -7.54
N GLU A 217 -3.79 -9.74 -8.20
CA GLU A 217 -3.76 -11.16 -8.55
C GLU A 217 -2.87 -11.95 -7.58
N LYS A 218 -1.70 -11.40 -7.30
CA LYS A 218 -0.73 -12.00 -6.36
C LYS A 218 -0.06 -10.90 -5.56
N GLY A 219 0.21 -11.18 -4.30
CA GLY A 219 0.93 -10.22 -3.49
C GLY A 219 1.21 -10.73 -2.09
N SER A 220 2.02 -9.96 -1.39
CA SER A 220 2.29 -10.13 0.04
C SER A 220 2.13 -8.79 0.76
N TYR A 221 1.64 -8.86 1.96
CA TYR A 221 1.62 -7.76 2.90
C TYR A 221 2.52 -8.11 4.08
N ASN A 222 3.66 -7.42 4.19
CA ASN A 222 4.50 -7.50 5.36
C ASN A 222 3.86 -6.64 6.45
N PHE A 223 3.15 -7.30 7.36
CA PHE A 223 2.40 -6.68 8.46
C PHE A 223 3.27 -6.62 9.70
N SER A 224 3.40 -5.46 10.31
CA SER A 224 4.07 -5.27 11.60
C SER A 224 3.08 -4.74 12.64
N LEU A 225 3.11 -5.34 13.82
CA LEU A 225 2.33 -4.91 14.96
C LEU A 225 3.27 -4.48 16.10
N GLN A 226 3.35 -3.18 16.36
CA GLN A 226 4.17 -2.57 17.42
C GLN A 226 5.64 -3.01 17.42
N ASP A 227 6.23 -3.24 16.26
CA ASP A 227 7.62 -3.73 16.07
C ASP A 227 7.94 -5.07 16.77
N ILE A 228 6.92 -5.75 17.31
CA ILE A 228 7.08 -7.02 18.05
C ILE A 228 6.67 -8.21 17.20
N ILE A 229 5.60 -8.07 16.43
CA ILE A 229 5.08 -9.13 15.57
C ILE A 229 5.20 -8.70 14.13
N THR A 230 6.03 -9.37 13.35
CA THR A 230 6.10 -9.18 11.90
C THR A 230 5.69 -10.46 11.20
N ARG A 231 4.71 -10.38 10.29
CA ARG A 231 4.19 -11.52 9.54
C ARG A 231 3.92 -11.16 8.08
N ASP A 232 4.26 -12.08 7.20
CA ASP A 232 3.98 -11.96 5.78
C ASP A 232 2.63 -12.61 5.46
N PHE A 233 1.65 -11.77 5.19
CA PHE A 233 0.33 -12.21 4.71
C PHE A 233 0.35 -12.34 3.19
N SER A 234 -0.25 -13.39 2.67
CA SER A 234 -0.51 -13.55 1.24
C SER A 234 -1.80 -12.84 0.87
N ILE A 235 -1.75 -11.93 -0.08
CA ILE A 235 -2.93 -11.21 -0.56
C ILE A 235 -3.79 -12.18 -1.37
N LYS A 236 -5.07 -12.21 -1.08
CA LYS A 236 -6.05 -13.03 -1.79
C LYS A 236 -6.31 -12.43 -3.16
N GLU A 237 -6.32 -13.27 -4.19
CA GLU A 237 -6.69 -12.89 -5.54
C GLU A 237 -8.08 -12.26 -5.59
N GLY A 238 -8.23 -11.20 -6.39
CA GLY A 238 -9.46 -10.44 -6.50
C GLY A 238 -9.59 -9.29 -5.51
N SER A 239 -8.63 -9.13 -4.58
CA SER A 239 -8.52 -7.91 -3.76
C SER A 239 -8.44 -6.69 -4.67
N ARG A 240 -9.07 -5.58 -4.28
CA ARG A 240 -9.27 -4.43 -5.18
C ARG A 240 -8.95 -3.11 -4.49
N VAL A 241 -8.40 -2.20 -5.28
CA VAL A 241 -8.25 -0.78 -4.95
C VAL A 241 -9.01 0.03 -5.99
N SER A 242 -9.90 0.94 -5.57
CA SER A 242 -10.74 1.73 -6.46
C SER A 242 -10.54 3.22 -6.23
N PHE A 243 -10.36 3.97 -7.31
CA PHE A 243 -10.07 5.40 -7.33
C PHE A 243 -11.26 6.18 -7.86
N HIS A 244 -11.65 7.28 -7.17
CA HIS A 244 -12.84 8.06 -7.48
C HIS A 244 -12.57 9.57 -7.54
N GLY A 245 -11.41 9.98 -7.97
CA GLY A 245 -10.96 11.38 -8.09
C GLY A 245 -9.89 11.71 -7.06
N ASP A 246 -10.24 12.09 -5.86
CA ASP A 246 -9.26 12.35 -4.80
C ASP A 246 -8.46 11.09 -4.46
N PRO A 247 -7.11 11.08 -4.60
CA PRO A 247 -6.30 9.93 -4.22
C PRO A 247 -6.49 9.50 -2.76
N MET A 248 -6.83 10.44 -1.89
CA MET A 248 -7.07 10.16 -0.47
C MET A 248 -8.48 9.59 -0.21
N ALA A 249 -9.40 9.64 -1.17
CA ALA A 249 -10.71 9.00 -1.12
C ALA A 249 -10.71 7.64 -1.85
N THR A 250 -9.56 7.00 -1.91
CA THR A 250 -9.39 5.65 -2.47
C THR A 250 -10.12 4.63 -1.60
N ASN A 251 -10.88 3.75 -2.23
CA ASN A 251 -11.59 2.67 -1.55
C ASN A 251 -10.81 1.36 -1.64
N LEU A 252 -10.63 0.72 -0.51
CA LEU A 252 -9.94 -0.56 -0.35
C LEU A 252 -10.95 -1.70 -0.16
N ASP A 253 -10.67 -2.83 -0.78
CA ASP A 253 -11.31 -4.13 -0.56
C ASP A 253 -10.23 -5.20 -0.70
N ILE A 254 -9.44 -5.37 0.36
CA ILE A 254 -8.25 -6.22 0.37
C ILE A 254 -8.44 -7.31 1.42
N SER A 255 -8.22 -8.55 1.01
CA SER A 255 -8.17 -9.69 1.91
C SER A 255 -6.78 -10.32 1.88
N ALA A 256 -6.17 -10.52 3.04
CA ALA A 256 -4.85 -11.11 3.17
C ALA A 256 -4.85 -12.25 4.18
N ILE A 257 -4.10 -13.32 3.91
CA ILE A 257 -4.13 -14.57 4.65
C ILE A 257 -2.73 -14.90 5.17
N TYR A 258 -2.61 -15.12 6.46
CA TYR A 258 -1.45 -15.73 7.07
C TYR A 258 -1.78 -17.16 7.48
N SER A 259 -1.05 -18.13 6.92
CA SER A 259 -1.26 -19.57 7.17
C SER A 259 -0.25 -20.09 8.17
N LEU A 260 -0.73 -20.81 9.16
CA LEU A 260 0.08 -21.42 10.21
C LEU A 260 -0.50 -22.78 10.61
N SER A 261 0.15 -23.47 11.56
CA SER A 261 -0.38 -24.69 12.18
C SER A 261 -0.42 -24.50 13.69
N ALA A 262 -1.54 -24.84 14.32
CA ALA A 262 -1.73 -24.75 15.77
C ALA A 262 -2.46 -25.97 16.32
N ASN A 263 -2.29 -26.23 17.62
CA ASN A 263 -2.95 -27.34 18.30
C ASN A 263 -4.26 -26.86 18.93
N LEU A 264 -5.36 -27.55 18.64
CA LEU A 264 -6.67 -27.24 19.21
C LEU A 264 -6.76 -27.49 20.73
N LEU A 265 -5.85 -28.32 21.30
CA LEU A 265 -5.78 -28.51 22.75
C LEU A 265 -5.44 -27.22 23.50
N ASP A 266 -4.70 -26.30 22.90
CA ASP A 266 -4.42 -25.01 23.50
C ASP A 266 -5.71 -24.18 23.66
N LEU A 267 -6.73 -24.41 22.80
CA LEU A 267 -8.01 -23.71 22.82
C LEU A 267 -9.02 -24.34 23.79
N ASP A 268 -9.12 -25.66 23.81
CA ASP A 268 -10.03 -26.43 24.69
C ASP A 268 -9.50 -27.85 24.94
N GLU A 269 -9.27 -28.22 26.21
CA GLU A 269 -8.83 -29.54 26.62
C GLU A 269 -9.78 -30.65 26.19
N ASN A 270 -11.05 -30.37 25.97
CA ASN A 270 -12.03 -31.34 25.51
C ASN A 270 -11.71 -31.93 24.11
N PHE A 271 -10.85 -31.28 23.33
CA PHE A 271 -10.32 -31.85 22.08
C PHE A 271 -9.38 -33.05 22.33
N ALA A 272 -8.92 -33.28 23.59
CA ALA A 272 -8.17 -34.46 23.97
C ALA A 272 -8.96 -35.78 23.81
N ASN A 273 -10.29 -35.71 23.84
CA ASN A 273 -11.15 -36.87 23.66
C ASN A 273 -11.20 -37.35 22.20
N ASP A 274 -10.79 -36.50 21.25
CA ASP A 274 -10.64 -36.87 19.86
C ASP A 274 -9.18 -37.25 19.58
N LYS A 275 -8.94 -38.55 19.28
CA LYS A 275 -7.59 -39.12 19.10
C LYS A 275 -6.84 -38.50 17.93
N GLU A 276 -7.54 -38.02 16.91
CA GLU A 276 -6.91 -37.36 15.74
C GLU A 276 -6.54 -35.92 16.05
N LEU A 277 -7.42 -35.17 16.68
CA LEU A 277 -7.22 -33.75 16.98
C LEU A 277 -6.25 -33.52 18.15
N SER A 278 -6.17 -34.49 19.11
CA SER A 278 -5.32 -34.36 20.31
C SER A 278 -3.82 -34.47 20.03
N ARG A 279 -3.42 -35.09 18.92
CA ARG A 279 -2.01 -35.36 18.61
C ARG A 279 -1.42 -34.56 17.45
N THR A 280 -2.25 -33.86 16.71
CA THR A 280 -1.85 -33.19 15.49
C THR A 280 -2.13 -31.68 15.57
N THR A 281 -1.23 -30.90 15.01
CA THR A 281 -1.53 -29.53 14.71
C THR A 281 -2.42 -29.46 13.48
N VAL A 282 -3.39 -28.53 13.48
CA VAL A 282 -4.28 -28.30 12.34
C VAL A 282 -3.86 -27.05 11.59
N PRO A 283 -4.02 -27.02 10.26
CA PRO A 283 -3.84 -25.79 9.49
C PRO A 283 -4.86 -24.72 9.93
N VAL A 284 -4.35 -23.54 10.22
CA VAL A 284 -5.13 -22.36 10.62
C VAL A 284 -4.77 -21.21 9.69
N GLN A 285 -5.75 -20.48 9.26
CA GLN A 285 -5.59 -19.25 8.48
C GLN A 285 -6.11 -18.08 9.28
N THR A 286 -5.25 -17.12 9.59
CA THR A 286 -5.68 -15.80 10.06
C THR A 286 -5.90 -14.93 8.84
N ILE A 287 -7.09 -14.35 8.74
CA ILE A 287 -7.54 -13.55 7.61
C ILE A 287 -7.64 -12.11 8.08
N LEU A 288 -6.96 -11.21 7.38
CA LEU A 288 -7.08 -9.76 7.57
C LEU A 288 -7.87 -9.19 6.39
N ASN A 289 -9.02 -8.62 6.66
CA ASN A 289 -9.83 -7.89 5.69
C ASN A 289 -9.66 -6.39 5.95
N VAL A 290 -9.27 -5.66 4.91
CA VAL A 290 -9.11 -4.20 4.92
C VAL A 290 -10.10 -3.64 3.94
N SER A 291 -11.05 -2.84 4.41
CA SER A 291 -12.11 -2.29 3.58
C SER A 291 -12.36 -0.81 3.85
N GLY A 292 -13.03 -0.14 2.90
CA GLY A 292 -13.42 1.27 3.04
C GLY A 292 -12.38 2.27 2.58
N ASP A 293 -12.46 3.48 3.08
CA ASP A 293 -11.62 4.63 2.70
C ASP A 293 -10.18 4.44 3.19
N VAL A 294 -9.19 4.68 2.32
CA VAL A 294 -7.76 4.52 2.63
C VAL A 294 -7.32 5.35 3.84
N ARG A 295 -7.97 6.48 4.13
CA ARG A 295 -7.65 7.34 5.28
C ARG A 295 -8.10 6.74 6.62
N ARG A 296 -9.13 5.92 6.60
CA ARG A 296 -9.70 5.25 7.78
C ARG A 296 -10.22 3.88 7.37
N PRO A 297 -9.33 2.94 7.07
CA PRO A 297 -9.75 1.61 6.66
C PRO A 297 -10.36 0.86 7.85
N ASP A 298 -11.41 0.13 7.57
CA ASP A 298 -11.98 -0.85 8.50
C ASP A 298 -11.10 -2.10 8.45
N LEU A 299 -10.51 -2.46 9.57
CA LEU A 299 -9.70 -3.67 9.73
C LEU A 299 -10.52 -4.73 10.45
N ASN A 300 -10.74 -5.85 9.80
CA ASN A 300 -11.44 -6.98 10.39
C ASN A 300 -10.59 -8.25 10.28
N PHE A 301 -10.42 -8.93 11.41
CA PHE A 301 -9.74 -10.22 11.46
C PHE A 301 -10.74 -11.37 11.58
N ASP A 302 -10.44 -12.47 10.91
CA ASP A 302 -11.16 -13.74 11.05
C ASP A 302 -10.16 -14.91 11.11
N ILE A 303 -10.65 -16.08 11.53
CA ILE A 303 -9.89 -17.32 11.56
C ILE A 303 -10.64 -18.36 10.74
N ALA A 304 -9.93 -19.03 9.83
CA ALA A 304 -10.47 -20.15 9.06
C ALA A 304 -9.67 -21.43 9.31
N PHE A 305 -10.35 -22.54 9.22
CA PHE A 305 -9.83 -23.88 9.40
C PHE A 305 -10.06 -24.72 8.15
N PRO A 306 -9.16 -24.69 7.17
CA PRO A 306 -9.42 -25.27 5.84
C PRO A 306 -9.58 -26.79 5.83
N THR A 307 -9.16 -27.48 6.90
CA THR A 307 -9.18 -28.97 6.96
C THR A 307 -10.11 -29.54 8.02
N LEU A 308 -10.72 -28.69 8.86
CA LEU A 308 -11.63 -29.19 9.88
C LEU A 308 -13.00 -29.58 9.30
N THR A 309 -13.61 -30.59 9.92
CA THR A 309 -15.00 -30.92 9.63
C THR A 309 -15.92 -29.80 10.15
N GLN A 310 -17.12 -29.67 9.57
CA GLN A 310 -18.06 -28.63 9.97
C GLN A 310 -18.47 -28.68 11.46
N ASP A 311 -18.48 -29.87 12.06
CA ASP A 311 -18.82 -30.02 13.46
C ASP A 311 -17.72 -29.52 14.38
N VAL A 312 -16.45 -29.79 14.04
CA VAL A 312 -15.30 -29.30 14.77
C VAL A 312 -15.16 -27.78 14.58
N ASP A 313 -15.32 -27.29 13.36
CA ASP A 313 -15.27 -25.84 13.08
C ASP A 313 -16.34 -25.08 13.87
N ARG A 314 -17.59 -25.54 13.89
CA ARG A 314 -18.68 -24.95 14.71
C ARG A 314 -18.35 -24.92 16.19
N ARG A 315 -17.71 -25.98 16.71
CA ARG A 315 -17.30 -26.07 18.10
C ARG A 315 -16.20 -25.05 18.41
N VAL A 316 -15.17 -24.94 17.56
CA VAL A 316 -14.10 -23.94 17.69
C VAL A 316 -14.69 -22.55 17.67
N ARG A 317 -15.58 -22.24 16.71
CA ARG A 317 -16.24 -20.91 16.60
C ARG A 317 -17.11 -20.58 17.81
N SER A 318 -17.71 -21.58 18.45
CA SER A 318 -18.48 -21.34 19.69
C SER A 318 -17.61 -20.93 20.87
N ILE A 319 -16.36 -21.36 20.89
CA ILE A 319 -15.36 -20.96 21.90
C ILE A 319 -14.84 -19.53 21.60
N ILE A 320 -14.65 -19.21 20.33
CA ILE A 320 -14.12 -17.91 19.85
C ILE A 320 -15.31 -16.97 19.49
N SER A 321 -16.38 -17.00 20.29
CA SER A 321 -17.65 -16.35 19.87
C SER A 321 -17.70 -14.84 20.08
N THR A 322 -16.77 -14.25 20.83
CA THR A 322 -16.72 -12.81 21.10
C THR A 322 -15.55 -12.14 20.36
N ASN A 323 -15.70 -10.87 20.01
CA ASN A 323 -14.65 -10.10 19.34
C ASN A 323 -13.37 -10.03 20.21
N ASP A 324 -13.51 -9.87 21.52
CA ASP A 324 -12.36 -9.87 22.44
C ASP A 324 -11.63 -11.22 22.40
N MET A 325 -12.34 -12.34 22.42
CA MET A 325 -11.72 -13.66 22.31
C MET A 325 -11.09 -13.86 20.92
N MET A 326 -11.74 -13.42 19.85
CA MET A 326 -11.20 -13.47 18.50
C MET A 326 -9.87 -12.69 18.42
N ASN A 327 -9.84 -11.47 18.92
CA ASN A 327 -8.63 -10.63 18.91
C ASN A 327 -7.49 -11.27 19.72
N ARG A 328 -7.79 -11.83 20.89
CA ARG A 328 -6.79 -12.57 21.68
C ARG A 328 -6.24 -13.76 20.90
N GLN A 329 -7.09 -14.55 20.29
CA GLN A 329 -6.66 -15.69 19.49
C GLN A 329 -5.77 -15.27 18.32
N ILE A 330 -6.17 -14.22 17.58
CA ILE A 330 -5.40 -13.68 16.46
C ILE A 330 -3.99 -13.25 16.92
N ILE A 331 -3.88 -12.50 18.02
CA ILE A 331 -2.58 -12.03 18.52
C ILE A 331 -1.69 -13.23 18.93
N TYR A 332 -2.24 -14.22 19.63
CA TYR A 332 -1.49 -15.40 20.03
C TYR A 332 -1.07 -16.25 18.83
N LEU A 333 -1.95 -16.42 17.83
CA LEU A 333 -1.63 -17.12 16.60
C LEU A 333 -0.54 -16.37 15.80
N LEU A 334 -0.61 -15.06 15.70
CA LEU A 334 0.40 -14.27 14.99
C LEU A 334 1.73 -14.20 15.76
N ALA A 335 1.71 -14.08 17.09
CA ALA A 335 2.93 -13.97 17.88
C ALA A 335 3.61 -15.33 18.08
N LEU A 336 2.85 -16.35 18.47
CA LEU A 336 3.37 -17.61 19.01
C LEU A 336 3.05 -18.83 18.15
N ASN A 337 2.25 -18.72 17.10
CA ASN A 337 1.68 -19.84 16.33
C ASN A 337 0.89 -20.81 17.21
N ARG A 338 0.22 -20.31 18.26
CA ARG A 338 -0.56 -21.08 19.23
C ARG A 338 -1.85 -20.36 19.54
N PHE A 339 -2.88 -21.12 19.95
CA PHE A 339 -4.09 -20.52 20.51
C PHE A 339 -3.84 -19.98 21.91
N TYR A 340 -4.57 -18.93 22.28
CA TYR A 340 -4.68 -18.44 23.64
C TYR A 340 -5.50 -19.44 24.46
N THR A 341 -4.95 -19.88 25.57
CA THR A 341 -5.65 -20.75 26.53
C THR A 341 -6.29 -19.88 27.61
N PRO A 342 -7.62 -19.89 27.78
CA PRO A 342 -8.29 -19.11 28.83
C PRO A 342 -7.81 -19.51 30.23
N ASP A 343 -7.67 -18.52 31.13
CA ASP A 343 -7.09 -18.70 32.50
C ASP A 343 -7.86 -19.70 33.37
N PHE A 344 -9.17 -19.87 33.16
CA PHE A 344 -9.97 -20.83 33.89
C PHE A 344 -9.62 -22.30 33.59
N MET A 345 -8.93 -22.56 32.47
CA MET A 345 -8.42 -23.89 32.11
C MET A 345 -7.08 -24.20 32.76
N ASN A 346 -6.31 -23.18 33.16
CA ASN A 346 -5.00 -23.36 33.80
C ASN A 346 -5.06 -23.71 35.29
N MET A 347 -6.21 -23.69 35.93
CA MET A 347 -6.36 -23.97 37.36
C MET A 347 -6.16 -25.45 37.76
N GLY A 348 -6.04 -26.37 36.79
CA GLY A 348 -5.95 -27.83 37.03
C GLY A 348 -4.55 -28.45 36.93
N GLN A 349 -3.57 -27.80 36.35
CA GLN A 349 -2.24 -28.38 36.13
C GLN A 349 -1.10 -27.63 36.79
N SER A 350 -1.03 -27.72 38.12
CA SER A 350 0.21 -27.47 38.86
C SER A 350 1.04 -28.74 38.87
N ARG A 351 1.79 -29.06 37.82
CA ARG A 351 2.87 -30.05 37.86
C ARG A 351 3.97 -29.82 36.81
N ASN A 352 5.15 -29.42 37.35
CA ASN A 352 6.48 -29.70 36.83
C ASN A 352 6.88 -29.20 35.45
N ASN A 353 7.10 -27.88 35.34
CA ASN A 353 8.18 -27.34 34.48
C ASN A 353 8.38 -25.86 34.79
N GLU A 354 9.08 -25.54 35.89
CA GLU A 354 9.34 -24.16 36.34
C GLU A 354 10.07 -23.29 35.33
N LEU A 355 10.86 -23.87 34.43
CA LEU A 355 11.59 -23.10 33.41
C LEU A 355 10.75 -22.71 32.19
N VAL A 356 9.76 -23.51 31.84
CA VAL A 356 8.83 -23.19 30.74
C VAL A 356 7.74 -22.22 31.20
N SER A 357 7.36 -22.28 32.50
CA SER A 357 6.35 -21.41 33.07
C SER A 357 6.84 -19.97 33.22
N VAL A 358 8.11 -19.74 33.55
CA VAL A 358 8.69 -18.39 33.69
C VAL A 358 8.82 -17.69 32.32
N ALA A 359 9.29 -18.41 31.29
CA ALA A 359 9.39 -17.84 29.94
C ALA A 359 8.01 -17.54 29.33
N SER A 360 7.03 -18.44 29.56
CA SER A 360 5.66 -18.24 29.09
C SER A 360 4.90 -17.17 29.86
N SER A 361 5.14 -17.00 31.17
CA SER A 361 4.50 -15.93 31.97
C SER A 361 5.03 -14.56 31.61
N THR A 362 6.32 -14.43 31.31
CA THR A 362 6.92 -13.15 30.87
C THR A 362 6.40 -12.76 29.48
N LEU A 363 6.34 -13.69 28.55
CA LEU A 363 5.73 -13.48 27.22
C LEU A 363 4.24 -13.19 27.32
N SER A 364 3.50 -13.92 28.15
CA SER A 364 2.07 -13.69 28.38
C SER A 364 1.79 -12.33 29.02
N SER A 365 2.65 -11.85 29.92
CA SER A 365 2.51 -10.50 30.50
C SER A 365 2.84 -9.39 29.50
N GLN A 366 3.82 -9.59 28.63
CA GLN A 366 4.12 -8.66 27.53
C GLN A 366 2.98 -8.63 26.50
N LEU A 367 2.47 -9.79 26.11
CA LEU A 367 1.30 -9.89 25.21
C LEU A 367 0.03 -9.36 25.88
N GLY A 368 -0.12 -9.54 27.19
CA GLY A 368 -1.21 -8.94 27.98
C GLY A 368 -1.15 -7.41 28.00
N ASN A 369 0.04 -6.82 28.07
CA ASN A 369 0.24 -5.38 27.97
C ASN A 369 -0.09 -4.87 26.55
N ILE A 370 0.32 -5.60 25.50
CA ILE A 370 -0.04 -5.31 24.10
C ILE A 370 -1.56 -5.39 23.93
N LEU A 371 -2.19 -6.43 24.45
CA LEU A 371 -3.64 -6.60 24.42
C LEU A 371 -4.38 -5.48 25.16
N GLY A 372 -3.88 -5.05 26.31
CA GLY A 372 -4.43 -3.92 27.07
C GLY A 372 -4.36 -2.62 26.27
N GLN A 373 -3.24 -2.34 25.65
CA GLN A 373 -3.05 -1.16 24.81
C GLN A 373 -3.88 -1.21 23.52
N LEU A 374 -4.04 -2.39 22.92
CA LEU A 374 -4.85 -2.58 21.71
C LEU A 374 -6.34 -2.48 22.01
N SER A 375 -6.81 -3.00 23.17
CA SER A 375 -8.22 -2.93 23.57
C SER A 375 -8.71 -1.50 23.82
N GLU A 376 -7.82 -0.58 24.24
CA GLU A 376 -8.15 0.84 24.42
C GLU A 376 -8.08 1.65 23.12
N ASN A 377 -7.29 1.21 22.15
CA ASN A 377 -7.02 1.97 20.91
C ASN A 377 -7.64 1.36 19.64
N TRP A 378 -8.06 0.11 19.69
CA TRP A 378 -8.78 -0.52 18.57
C TRP A 378 -10.27 -0.21 18.68
N ASN A 379 -10.71 0.90 18.14
CA ASN A 379 -12.09 1.10 17.74
C ASN A 379 -12.37 0.21 16.51
N ILE A 380 -12.37 -1.10 16.73
CA ILE A 380 -13.02 -2.03 15.82
C ILE A 380 -14.51 -1.73 16.01
N SER A 381 -15.07 -0.88 15.18
CA SER A 381 -16.51 -0.68 15.12
C SER A 381 -17.12 -1.99 14.63
N PRO A 382 -17.76 -2.78 15.50
CA PRO A 382 -18.52 -3.91 15.04
C PRO A 382 -19.70 -3.33 14.26
N ASN A 383 -19.77 -3.57 12.97
CA ASN A 383 -20.98 -3.35 12.18
C ASN A 383 -22.04 -4.39 12.62
N PHE A 384 -22.54 -4.24 13.84
CA PHE A 384 -23.79 -4.86 14.22
C PHE A 384 -24.91 -4.06 13.56
N ARG A 385 -25.37 -4.53 12.41
CA ARG A 385 -26.75 -4.29 12.01
C ARG A 385 -27.63 -4.98 13.05
N SER A 386 -27.90 -4.28 14.15
CA SER A 386 -28.99 -4.61 15.03
C SER A 386 -30.30 -4.35 14.23
N GLU A 387 -30.87 -5.40 13.70
CA GLU A 387 -32.28 -5.39 13.44
C GLU A 387 -33.01 -5.17 14.79
N LYS A 388 -33.86 -4.17 14.79
CA LYS A 388 -34.66 -3.70 15.89
C LYS A 388 -35.16 -4.82 16.81
N GLY A 389 -34.83 -4.75 18.06
CA GLY A 389 -35.52 -5.36 19.18
C GLY A 389 -35.66 -4.31 20.26
N ASP A 390 -36.81 -3.73 20.29
CA ASP A 390 -37.37 -2.84 21.29
C ASP A 390 -37.28 -3.50 22.68
N PHE A 391 -36.60 -2.88 23.64
CA PHE A 391 -36.78 -3.14 25.08
C PHE A 391 -36.95 -1.82 25.79
N SER A 392 -38.16 -1.26 25.64
CA SER A 392 -38.78 -0.44 26.66
C SER A 392 -39.59 -1.37 27.56
N ASP A 393 -39.40 -1.21 28.87
CA ASP A 393 -40.12 -1.78 30.01
C ASP A 393 -39.54 -3.09 30.63
N MET A 394 -38.62 -2.92 31.61
CA MET A 394 -38.83 -3.23 33.04
C MET A 394 -37.65 -2.76 33.85
#